data_fd190a1eee986f054442cac606d126d6
#
_entry.id   fd190a1eee986f054442cac606d126d6
#
_cell.length_a   1.000
_cell.length_b   1.000
_cell.length_c   1.000
_cell.angle_alpha   90.00
_cell.angle_beta   90.00
_cell.angle_gamma   90.00
#
_symmetry.space_group_name_H-M   'P 1'
#
loop_
_entity.id
_entity.type
_entity.pdbx_description
1 polymer ?
#
loop_
_entity_poly.entity_id
_entity_poly.type
_entity_poly.pdbx_seq_one_letter_code
_entity_poly.pdbx_strand_id
1 'polypeptide(L)'
;MSVERYHGWLLLAHPHFEDQWSRWVNDVRRLAKRNPSAYTQHPKTKRMATLNTLVFEHIPQDPGHPRWLQGNTLGPANRAWRRAKFGERYRLFFRFDSSSQIIIYGWVNDEKSLRARDSKTDAYAVFARMLRSGNPPSTWDDLLEGSNSLGG
;
A
#
# COMPACT_ATOMS: atom_id res chain seq x y z
N MET A 1 8.29 -24.98 -8.10
CA MET A 1 7.54 -24.41 -6.99
C MET A 1 6.43 -23.50 -7.52
N SER A 2 5.24 -23.67 -7.02
CA SER A 2 4.13 -22.81 -7.40
C SER A 2 4.23 -21.46 -6.66
N VAL A 3 3.94 -20.37 -7.37
CA VAL A 3 3.87 -19.04 -6.78
C VAL A 3 2.47 -18.86 -6.19
N GLU A 4 2.41 -18.39 -4.95
CA GLU A 4 1.13 -18.15 -4.28
C GLU A 4 0.39 -16.99 -4.92
N ARG A 5 -0.89 -17.20 -5.22
CA ARG A 5 -1.77 -16.17 -5.76
C ARG A 5 -2.96 -15.95 -4.83
N TYR A 6 -3.41 -14.72 -4.78
CA TYR A 6 -4.53 -14.29 -3.94
C TYR A 6 -5.67 -13.87 -4.87
N HIS A 7 -6.77 -14.61 -4.85
CA HIS A 7 -7.90 -14.40 -5.79
C HIS A 7 -7.43 -14.37 -7.25
N GLY A 8 -6.42 -15.18 -7.59
CA GLY A 8 -5.87 -15.26 -8.93
C GLY A 8 -4.73 -14.28 -9.23
N TRP A 9 -4.41 -13.37 -8.30
CA TRP A 9 -3.42 -12.32 -8.51
C TRP A 9 -2.11 -12.62 -7.78
N LEU A 10 -0.99 -12.38 -8.48
CA LEU A 10 0.33 -12.36 -7.86
C LEU A 10 0.54 -11.00 -7.20
N LEU A 11 0.92 -11.00 -5.92
CA LEU A 11 1.15 -9.76 -5.17
C LEU A 11 2.63 -9.46 -5.07
N LEU A 12 3.01 -8.27 -5.50
CA LEU A 12 4.37 -7.76 -5.39
C LEU A 12 4.37 -6.46 -4.58
N ALA A 13 5.51 -6.10 -4.05
CA ALA A 13 5.67 -4.89 -3.26
C ALA A 13 6.95 -4.17 -3.65
N HIS A 14 6.87 -2.84 -3.82
CA HIS A 14 8.03 -1.99 -3.94
C HIS A 14 8.72 -1.88 -2.57
N PRO A 15 10.06 -1.69 -2.50
CA PRO A 15 10.77 -1.55 -1.23
C PRO A 15 10.21 -0.49 -0.29
N HIS A 16 9.67 0.61 -0.80
CA HIS A 16 9.04 1.64 0.04
C HIS A 16 7.80 1.11 0.77
N PHE A 17 7.01 0.26 0.11
CA PHE A 17 5.89 -0.40 0.77
C PHE A 17 6.41 -1.43 1.79
N GLU A 18 7.40 -2.23 1.41
CA GLU A 18 7.97 -3.26 2.29
C GLU A 18 8.53 -2.65 3.58
N ASP A 19 9.20 -1.50 3.49
CA ASP A 19 9.76 -0.80 4.65
C ASP A 19 8.66 -0.38 5.62
N GLN A 20 7.57 0.19 5.13
CA GLN A 20 6.44 0.59 5.98
C GLN A 20 5.75 -0.62 6.58
N TRP A 21 5.53 -1.67 5.78
CA TRP A 21 4.95 -2.92 6.23
C TRP A 21 5.74 -3.51 7.39
N SER A 22 7.06 -3.64 7.22
CA SER A 22 7.95 -4.20 8.24
C SER A 22 7.95 -3.36 9.52
N ARG A 23 7.93 -2.03 9.37
CA ARG A 23 7.89 -1.11 10.50
C ARG A 23 6.60 -1.29 11.31
N TRP A 24 5.47 -1.39 10.62
CA TRP A 24 4.17 -1.59 11.29
C TRP A 24 4.08 -2.96 11.96
N VAL A 25 4.59 -4.01 11.30
CA VAL A 25 4.63 -5.36 11.90
C VAL A 25 5.47 -5.34 13.18
N ASN A 26 6.63 -4.69 13.15
CA ASN A 26 7.51 -4.59 14.31
C ASN A 26 6.87 -3.80 15.47
N ASP A 27 6.13 -2.75 15.15
CA ASP A 27 5.39 -1.98 16.16
C ASP A 27 4.37 -2.87 16.87
N VAL A 28 3.60 -3.66 16.11
CA VAL A 28 2.60 -4.57 16.68
C VAL A 28 3.27 -5.65 17.53
N ARG A 29 4.40 -6.20 17.08
CA ARG A 29 5.16 -7.18 17.87
C ARG A 29 5.62 -6.62 19.22
N ARG A 30 6.10 -5.38 19.23
CA ARG A 30 6.50 -4.72 20.48
C ARG A 30 5.31 -4.52 21.40
N LEU A 31 4.17 -4.11 20.87
CA LEU A 31 2.94 -3.96 21.66
C LEU A 31 2.49 -5.30 22.26
N ALA A 32 2.56 -6.37 21.47
CA ALA A 32 2.18 -7.71 21.93
C ALA A 32 3.07 -8.19 23.08
N LYS A 33 4.36 -7.88 23.03
CA LYS A 33 5.29 -8.23 24.11
C LYS A 33 5.01 -7.44 25.40
N ARG A 34 4.68 -6.14 25.26
CA ARG A 34 4.39 -5.28 26.41
C ARG A 34 3.07 -5.59 27.08
N ASN A 35 2.05 -5.91 26.28
CA ASN A 35 0.69 -6.12 26.78
C ASN A 35 -0.01 -7.22 25.99
N PRO A 36 0.35 -8.50 26.25
CA PRO A 36 -0.21 -9.62 25.49
C PRO A 36 -1.74 -9.73 25.54
N SER A 37 -2.35 -9.26 26.62
CA SER A 37 -3.82 -9.39 26.79
C SER A 37 -4.60 -8.28 26.12
N ALA A 38 -3.98 -7.14 25.80
CA ALA A 38 -4.72 -5.97 25.32
C ALA A 38 -4.16 -5.34 24.02
N TYR A 39 -3.05 -5.84 23.46
CA TYR A 39 -2.46 -5.22 22.27
C TYR A 39 -3.40 -5.23 21.08
N THR A 40 -4.34 -6.18 20.99
CA THR A 40 -5.30 -6.27 19.89
C THR A 40 -6.27 -5.09 19.85
N GLN A 41 -6.42 -4.38 20.97
CA GLN A 41 -7.28 -3.19 21.04
C GLN A 41 -6.54 -1.90 20.69
N HIS A 42 -5.21 -1.94 20.56
CA HIS A 42 -4.42 -0.76 20.23
C HIS A 42 -4.68 -0.31 18.79
N PRO A 43 -4.80 1.01 18.53
CA PRO A 43 -5.04 1.50 17.17
C PRO A 43 -4.03 1.04 16.11
N LYS A 44 -2.75 0.91 16.48
CA LYS A 44 -1.70 0.41 15.56
C LYS A 44 -1.96 -1.03 15.13
N THR A 45 -2.41 -1.88 16.05
CA THR A 45 -2.73 -3.27 15.75
C THR A 45 -3.94 -3.35 14.83
N LYS A 46 -4.97 -2.57 15.12
CA LYS A 46 -6.18 -2.53 14.28
C LYS A 46 -5.88 -2.01 12.88
N ARG A 47 -5.03 -1.00 12.77
CA ARG A 47 -4.60 -0.44 11.47
C ARG A 47 -3.83 -1.47 10.65
N MET A 48 -2.92 -2.19 11.29
CA MET A 48 -2.16 -3.26 10.62
C MET A 48 -3.09 -4.36 10.13
N ALA A 49 -4.07 -4.76 10.93
CA ALA A 49 -5.07 -5.76 10.54
C ALA A 49 -5.87 -5.29 9.33
N THR A 50 -6.27 -4.02 9.29
CA THR A 50 -7.00 -3.44 8.15
C THR A 50 -6.12 -3.44 6.89
N LEU A 51 -4.87 -3.03 7.01
CA LEU A 51 -3.93 -3.04 5.89
C LEU A 51 -3.75 -4.46 5.34
N ASN A 52 -3.58 -5.43 6.23
CA ASN A 52 -3.44 -6.84 5.84
C ASN A 52 -4.66 -7.32 5.05
N THR A 53 -5.87 -7.00 5.50
CA THR A 53 -7.10 -7.38 4.82
C THR A 53 -7.23 -6.71 3.44
N LEU A 54 -6.87 -5.43 3.35
CA LEU A 54 -6.85 -4.73 2.05
C LEU A 54 -5.89 -5.41 1.06
N VAL A 55 -4.67 -5.69 1.50
CA VAL A 55 -3.60 -6.21 0.65
C VAL A 55 -3.91 -7.63 0.15
N PHE A 56 -4.38 -8.52 1.03
CA PHE A 56 -4.54 -9.93 0.69
C PHE A 56 -5.95 -10.33 0.31
N GLU A 57 -6.97 -9.53 0.67
CA GLU A 57 -8.36 -9.89 0.44
C GLU A 57 -9.11 -8.89 -0.45
N HIS A 58 -9.31 -7.66 0.02
CA HIS A 58 -10.22 -6.73 -0.63
C HIS A 58 -9.74 -6.28 -2.00
N ILE A 59 -8.47 -5.88 -2.12
CA ILE A 59 -7.94 -5.40 -3.41
C ILE A 59 -7.81 -6.55 -4.41
N PRO A 60 -7.26 -7.73 -4.04
CA PRO A 60 -7.17 -8.83 -5.01
C PRO A 60 -8.51 -9.36 -5.50
N GLN A 61 -9.60 -9.17 -4.77
CA GLN A 61 -10.93 -9.56 -5.25
C GLN A 61 -11.32 -8.81 -6.52
N ASP A 62 -11.00 -7.51 -6.59
CA ASP A 62 -11.27 -6.69 -7.77
C ASP A 62 -10.39 -5.43 -7.76
N PRO A 63 -9.14 -5.51 -8.21
CA PRO A 63 -8.24 -4.35 -8.19
C PRO A 63 -8.68 -3.24 -9.14
N GLY A 64 -9.51 -3.56 -10.14
CA GLY A 64 -10.06 -2.57 -11.08
C GLY A 64 -11.34 -1.90 -10.61
N HIS A 65 -11.82 -2.20 -9.41
CA HIS A 65 -13.08 -1.63 -8.90
C HIS A 65 -13.00 -0.09 -8.84
N PRO A 66 -14.06 0.63 -9.26
CA PRO A 66 -14.05 2.10 -9.25
C PRO A 66 -13.73 2.73 -7.91
N ARG A 67 -14.01 2.05 -6.79
CA ARG A 67 -13.71 2.58 -5.44
C ARG A 67 -12.22 2.84 -5.22
N TRP A 68 -11.34 2.22 -6.01
CA TRP A 68 -9.90 2.42 -5.90
C TRP A 68 -9.37 3.57 -6.75
N LEU A 69 -10.21 4.18 -7.57
CA LEU A 69 -9.80 5.31 -8.43
C LEU A 69 -9.44 6.52 -7.57
N GLN A 70 -8.34 7.17 -7.90
CA GLN A 70 -7.90 8.38 -7.18
C GLN A 70 -8.09 9.67 -8.01
N GLY A 71 -8.51 9.56 -9.26
CA GLY A 71 -8.71 10.73 -10.12
C GLY A 71 -7.40 11.42 -10.44
N ASN A 72 -7.31 12.73 -10.14
CA ASN A 72 -6.14 13.55 -10.40
C ASN A 72 -5.36 13.93 -9.14
N THR A 73 -5.59 13.25 -8.01
CA THR A 73 -4.92 13.59 -6.75
C THR A 73 -3.39 13.48 -6.83
N LEU A 74 -2.88 12.65 -7.75
CA LEU A 74 -1.44 12.46 -7.98
C LEU A 74 -0.97 13.15 -9.27
N GLY A 75 -1.83 13.95 -9.92
CA GLY A 75 -1.56 14.57 -11.20
C GLY A 75 -1.94 13.69 -12.38
N PRO A 76 -2.14 14.31 -13.59
CA PRO A 76 -2.66 13.56 -14.76
C PRO A 76 -1.73 12.45 -15.26
N ALA A 77 -0.42 12.58 -15.05
CA ALA A 77 0.55 11.55 -15.47
C ALA A 77 0.48 10.28 -14.63
N ASN A 78 -0.15 10.32 -13.46
CA ASN A 78 -0.14 9.23 -12.49
C ASN A 78 -1.52 8.61 -12.24
N ARG A 79 -2.42 8.72 -13.22
CA ARG A 79 -3.79 8.21 -13.09
C ARG A 79 -3.88 6.67 -13.05
N ALA A 80 -2.82 5.99 -13.50
CA ALA A 80 -2.76 4.52 -13.43
C ALA A 80 -2.61 4.01 -11.99
N TRP A 81 -2.11 4.85 -11.09
CA TRP A 81 -2.06 4.51 -9.67
C TRP A 81 -3.46 4.51 -9.07
N ARG A 82 -3.72 3.51 -8.25
CA ARG A 82 -4.96 3.36 -7.50
C ARG A 82 -4.67 3.59 -6.02
N ARG A 83 -5.71 3.87 -5.23
CA ARG A 83 -5.53 4.02 -3.80
C ARG A 83 -6.67 3.38 -3.01
N ALA A 84 -6.35 2.87 -1.84
CA ALA A 84 -7.33 2.42 -0.86
C ALA A 84 -7.27 3.35 0.34
N LYS A 85 -8.43 3.83 0.79
CA LYS A 85 -8.56 4.66 1.99
C LYS A 85 -8.83 3.75 3.19
N PHE A 86 -8.13 4.01 4.29
CA PHE A 86 -8.41 3.29 5.53
C PHE A 86 -7.94 4.11 6.73
N GLY A 87 -8.46 3.77 7.92
CA GLY A 87 -8.09 4.49 9.14
C GLY A 87 -8.23 6.00 9.01
N GLU A 88 -9.23 6.47 8.26
CA GLU A 88 -9.57 7.86 7.97
C GLU A 88 -8.50 8.61 7.16
N ARG A 89 -7.27 8.67 7.66
CA ARG A 89 -6.21 9.51 7.07
C ARG A 89 -5.06 8.70 6.45
N TYR A 90 -5.23 7.38 6.32
CA TYR A 90 -4.23 6.52 5.69
C TYR A 90 -4.62 6.19 4.27
N ARG A 91 -3.62 6.06 3.40
CA ARG A 91 -3.79 5.78 1.96
C ARG A 91 -2.78 4.75 1.53
N LEU A 92 -3.26 3.69 0.90
CA LEU A 92 -2.43 2.65 0.29
C LEU A 92 -2.46 2.85 -1.22
N PHE A 93 -1.30 2.95 -1.85
CA PHE A 93 -1.19 3.16 -3.30
C PHE A 93 -0.70 1.90 -3.98
N PHE A 94 -1.37 1.54 -5.08
CA PHE A 94 -1.03 0.33 -5.83
C PHE A 94 -1.30 0.51 -7.33
N ARG A 95 -0.68 -0.37 -8.12
CA ARG A 95 -0.99 -0.53 -9.55
C ARG A 95 -1.22 -1.99 -9.83
N PHE A 96 -1.85 -2.29 -10.96
CA PHE A 96 -2.07 -3.65 -11.39
C PHE A 96 -2.05 -3.77 -12.90
N ASP A 97 -1.80 -4.98 -13.39
CA ASP A 97 -1.86 -5.33 -14.79
C ASP A 97 -2.74 -6.56 -14.97
N SER A 98 -3.85 -6.41 -15.69
CA SER A 98 -4.85 -7.47 -15.85
C SER A 98 -4.35 -8.61 -16.71
N SER A 99 -3.52 -8.34 -17.72
CA SER A 99 -3.05 -9.39 -18.62
C SER A 99 -2.10 -10.37 -17.93
N SER A 100 -1.24 -9.87 -17.04
CA SER A 100 -0.33 -10.73 -16.26
C SER A 100 -0.92 -11.13 -14.91
N GLN A 101 -2.02 -10.49 -14.48
CA GLN A 101 -2.65 -10.67 -13.17
C GLN A 101 -1.66 -10.42 -12.02
N ILE A 102 -1.02 -9.25 -12.07
CA ILE A 102 -0.06 -8.81 -11.05
C ILE A 102 -0.57 -7.53 -10.40
N ILE A 103 -0.53 -7.47 -9.08
CA ILE A 103 -0.75 -6.26 -8.30
C ILE A 103 0.57 -5.87 -7.64
N ILE A 104 0.94 -4.59 -7.72
CA ILE A 104 2.14 -4.07 -7.07
C ILE A 104 1.73 -2.98 -6.08
N TYR A 105 2.03 -3.21 -4.80
CA TYR A 105 1.83 -2.22 -3.75
C TYR A 105 3.04 -1.31 -3.71
N GLY A 106 2.81 -0.01 -3.92
CA GLY A 106 3.88 0.97 -4.06
C GLY A 106 4.28 1.63 -2.75
N TRP A 107 3.30 2.00 -1.94
CA TRP A 107 3.55 2.72 -0.69
C TRP A 107 2.27 2.82 0.14
N VAL A 108 2.46 2.89 1.45
CA VAL A 108 1.43 3.27 2.41
C VAL A 108 2.03 4.37 3.29
N ASN A 109 1.26 5.42 3.55
CA ASN A 109 1.75 6.56 4.34
C ASN A 109 1.87 6.23 5.84
N ASP A 110 2.52 7.14 6.58
CA ASP A 110 2.74 6.99 8.02
C ASP A 110 2.15 8.20 8.78
N GLU A 111 2.45 8.29 10.08
CA GLU A 111 1.97 9.36 10.95
C GLU A 111 2.49 10.74 10.55
N LYS A 112 3.59 10.81 9.80
CA LYS A 112 4.18 12.07 9.33
C LYS A 112 3.57 12.55 8.01
N SER A 113 2.80 11.70 7.35
CA SER A 113 2.22 11.97 6.03
C SER A 113 0.73 11.62 5.98
N LEU A 114 0.01 11.90 7.07
CA LEU A 114 -1.43 11.68 7.12
C LEU A 114 -2.15 12.55 6.09
N ARG A 115 -3.29 12.05 5.58
CA ARG A 115 -4.11 12.80 4.63
C ARG A 115 -4.51 14.14 5.26
N ALA A 116 -4.07 15.24 4.64
CA ALA A 116 -4.35 16.60 5.09
C ALA A 116 -4.41 17.49 3.85
N ARG A 117 -5.61 17.83 3.43
CA ARG A 117 -5.85 18.62 2.21
C ARG A 117 -5.02 19.91 2.23
N ASP A 118 -4.35 20.20 1.11
CA ASP A 118 -3.51 21.40 0.91
C ASP A 118 -2.25 21.47 1.79
N SER A 119 -1.90 20.38 2.48
CA SER A 119 -0.67 20.30 3.27
C SER A 119 0.47 19.71 2.44
N LYS A 120 1.69 20.19 2.66
CA LYS A 120 2.90 19.65 2.03
C LYS A 120 3.22 18.23 2.50
N THR A 121 2.73 17.85 3.67
CA THR A 121 2.93 16.53 4.26
C THR A 121 1.74 15.60 4.00
N ASP A 122 0.74 16.03 3.22
CA ASP A 122 -0.38 15.21 2.82
C ASP A 122 0.08 13.96 2.06
N ALA A 123 -0.58 12.82 2.31
CA ALA A 123 -0.24 11.54 1.68
C ALA A 123 -0.10 11.64 0.16
N TYR A 124 -1.04 12.30 -0.52
CA TYR A 124 -0.98 12.44 -1.98
C TYR A 124 0.18 13.34 -2.41
N ALA A 125 0.42 14.43 -1.69
CA ALA A 125 1.53 15.34 -1.99
C ALA A 125 2.88 14.64 -1.83
N VAL A 126 3.04 13.87 -0.77
CA VAL A 126 4.26 13.10 -0.51
C VAL A 126 4.48 12.05 -1.59
N PHE A 127 3.44 11.27 -1.91
CA PHE A 127 3.57 10.22 -2.93
C PHE A 127 3.84 10.79 -4.32
N ALA A 128 3.19 11.90 -4.67
CA ALA A 128 3.46 12.59 -5.94
C ALA A 128 4.93 13.01 -6.06
N ARG A 129 5.53 13.51 -4.98
CA ARG A 129 6.96 13.85 -4.96
C ARG A 129 7.85 12.62 -5.11
N MET A 130 7.48 11.52 -4.46
CA MET A 130 8.19 10.24 -4.60
C MET A 130 8.20 9.79 -6.06
N LEU A 131 7.05 9.83 -6.72
CA LEU A 131 6.92 9.46 -8.13
C LEU A 131 7.75 10.37 -9.04
N ARG A 132 7.79 11.67 -8.78
CA ARG A 132 8.63 12.61 -9.55
C ARG A 132 10.11 12.32 -9.41
N SER A 133 10.53 11.82 -8.25
CA SER A 133 11.93 11.42 -8.04
C SER A 133 12.24 10.03 -8.61
N GLY A 134 11.23 9.33 -9.15
CA GLY A 134 11.39 8.01 -9.71
C GLY A 134 11.43 6.87 -8.70
N ASN A 135 10.98 7.10 -7.47
CA ASN A 135 11.07 6.11 -6.40
C ASN A 135 9.82 6.12 -5.52
N PRO A 136 8.80 5.32 -5.81
CA PRO A 136 8.76 4.25 -6.82
C PRO A 136 8.75 4.77 -8.27
N PRO A 137 9.23 3.96 -9.23
CA PRO A 137 9.12 4.32 -10.64
C PRO A 137 7.67 4.45 -11.08
N SER A 138 7.39 5.35 -12.03
CA SER A 138 6.04 5.57 -12.52
C SER A 138 5.66 4.68 -13.70
N THR A 139 6.64 4.10 -14.42
CA THR A 139 6.34 3.16 -15.49
C THR A 139 6.13 1.76 -14.93
N TRP A 140 5.24 1.00 -15.58
CA TRP A 140 4.94 -0.37 -15.12
C TRP A 140 6.17 -1.27 -15.16
N ASP A 141 6.94 -1.24 -16.25
CA ASP A 141 8.09 -2.12 -16.41
C ASP A 141 9.17 -1.86 -15.35
N ASP A 142 9.48 -0.60 -15.07
CA ASP A 142 10.46 -0.25 -14.04
C ASP A 142 9.96 -0.58 -12.64
N LEU A 143 8.67 -0.36 -12.40
CA LEU A 143 8.06 -0.70 -11.12
C LEU A 143 8.09 -2.22 -10.88
N LEU A 144 7.75 -2.99 -11.91
CA LEU A 144 7.77 -4.46 -11.85
C LEU A 144 9.18 -4.97 -11.56
N GLU A 145 10.19 -4.44 -12.28
CA GLU A 145 11.58 -4.84 -12.09
C GLU A 145 12.08 -4.54 -10.67
N GLY A 146 11.65 -3.42 -10.10
CA GLY A 146 12.07 -3.00 -8.75
C GLY A 146 11.26 -3.59 -7.60
N SER A 147 10.31 -4.49 -7.88
CA SER A 147 9.40 -5.01 -6.86
C SER A 147 9.67 -6.47 -6.53
N ASN A 148 9.33 -6.86 -5.29
CA ASN A 148 9.58 -8.20 -4.75
C ASN A 148 8.26 -8.90 -4.42
N SER A 149 8.29 -10.23 -4.41
CA SER A 149 7.14 -11.04 -4.05
C SER A 149 6.69 -10.78 -2.62
N LEU A 150 5.39 -10.63 -2.42
CA LEU A 150 4.78 -10.38 -1.11
C LEU A 150 4.06 -11.64 -0.65
N GLY A 151 4.20 -11.97 0.63
CA GLY A 151 3.50 -13.09 1.24
C GLY A 151 4.10 -14.46 0.96
N GLY A 152 5.29 -14.49 0.35
CA GLY A 152 5.98 -15.74 0.02
C GLY A 152 6.77 -16.35 1.16
#